data_6f56819952d226e524f0db1a0060fea7
#
_entry.id   6f56819952d226e524f0db1a0060fea7
#
_cell.length_a   1.000
_cell.length_b   1.000
_cell.length_c   1.000
_cell.angle_alpha   90.00
_cell.angle_beta   90.00
_cell.angle_gamma   90.00
#
_symmetry.space_group_name_H-M   'P 1'
#
loop_
_entity.id
_entity.type
_entity.pdbx_description
1 polymer ?
#
loop_
_entity_poly.entity_id
_entity_poly.type
_entity_poly.pdbx_seq_one_letter_code
_entity_poly.pdbx_strand_id
1 'polypeptide(L)'
;MRKILSILSLGFLLVACDATKSKTDDLAVNTPIKTALDLTAVSEDRVPVIVNPGRFTQDTVTYRLPRVIQGTYSVSDFGKYVDDFTAIDYEGNSLNATKSGNNTWTIVGAKNLDKITYYVNDTYDIETSGGIGGEQPFSPAGTNIEPDNYVLNLHGFIGYFDELKSNQYTLDVTAPASFDRTSALQSTGEKASEDGNTITTSYLAPRYFDITDNPMMYGDLDVEEFMVGDIKIVLSLFSPNKTHTAESLKETVFEMMEAQKAYLGEINTTSRYDIYVYLSEGKEDSPKGFGALEHQTSTVAVFSENMPLESLKGTMIDVIAHEFFHIVTPLSVHSEDVHYFDYNEPTFSKHLWMYEGVTEYFAQHFQVYKGLVEPEEFYNTINDKIMTSKNLDDNMSFTVMSENVLEEPYASNYYNVYMKGALIGMCIDILMQKESNGERSMLSLMKELSNKYGVDQPFEDDHLITEITEMTYPSVGEFLRTHVEGETPINYDEFFEMVGLTKAEKEVETNFIFSGGQNIIFDANPQKGEIFFQENALNNSFWKSQNIEVGDVIKKVNGSELTLANAQQIIGMMYSWQAGQDISMELDRDGEAIVIETTLTKPMAVSESIVEDEHATAEQIAVRKAWLNQ
;
A
#
# COMPACT_ATOMS: atom_id res chain seq x y z
N MET A 1 -35.96 -66.38 -42.31
CA MET A 1 -34.55 -66.18 -42.66
C MET A 1 -34.06 -64.99 -41.81
N ARG A 2 -33.35 -65.31 -40.71
CA ARG A 2 -32.85 -64.31 -39.73
C ARG A 2 -31.50 -63.82 -40.20
N LYS A 3 -31.33 -62.49 -40.34
CA LYS A 3 -30.04 -61.85 -40.52
C LYS A 3 -29.50 -61.45 -39.15
N ILE A 4 -28.38 -61.99 -38.81
CA ILE A 4 -27.60 -61.65 -37.61
C ILE A 4 -26.73 -60.44 -37.97
N LEU A 5 -26.89 -59.34 -37.25
CA LEU A 5 -26.07 -58.15 -37.35
C LEU A 5 -25.02 -58.19 -36.24
N SER A 6 -23.77 -58.43 -36.62
CA SER A 6 -22.63 -58.35 -35.67
C SER A 6 -22.23 -56.91 -35.46
N ILE A 7 -22.38 -56.41 -34.25
CA ILE A 7 -21.88 -55.10 -33.84
C ILE A 7 -20.47 -55.31 -33.29
N LEU A 8 -19.46 -54.79 -33.99
CA LEU A 8 -18.09 -54.66 -33.51
C LEU A 8 -18.03 -53.47 -32.58
N SER A 9 -17.95 -53.65 -31.27
CA SER A 9 -17.65 -52.60 -30.30
C SER A 9 -16.15 -52.41 -30.24
N LEU A 10 -15.69 -51.31 -30.84
CA LEU A 10 -14.33 -50.80 -30.71
C LEU A 10 -14.19 -50.11 -29.33
N GLY A 11 -13.59 -50.83 -28.38
CA GLY A 11 -13.28 -50.26 -27.08
C GLY A 11 -12.12 -49.27 -27.19
N PHE A 12 -12.39 -47.96 -27.08
CA PHE A 12 -11.38 -46.96 -26.81
C PHE A 12 -10.92 -47.12 -25.34
N LEU A 13 -9.75 -47.67 -25.14
CA LEU A 13 -9.01 -47.58 -23.88
C LEU A 13 -8.50 -46.13 -23.78
N LEU A 14 -9.28 -45.29 -23.12
CA LEU A 14 -8.76 -44.03 -22.54
C LEU A 14 -7.81 -44.46 -21.41
N VAL A 15 -6.52 -44.42 -21.70
CA VAL A 15 -5.49 -44.35 -20.65
C VAL A 15 -5.59 -42.97 -20.06
N ALA A 16 -6.43 -42.80 -19.05
CA ALA A 16 -6.30 -41.67 -18.14
C ALA A 16 -4.92 -41.88 -17.46
N CYS A 17 -3.96 -41.03 -17.82
CA CYS A 17 -2.85 -40.74 -16.93
C CYS A 17 -3.43 -40.05 -15.70
N ASP A 18 -3.93 -40.85 -14.76
CA ASP A 18 -4.02 -40.43 -13.38
C ASP A 18 -2.58 -40.18 -12.93
N ALA A 19 -2.14 -38.92 -12.99
CA ALA A 19 -1.08 -38.47 -12.12
C ALA A 19 -1.64 -38.63 -10.70
N THR A 20 -1.47 -39.80 -10.14
CA THR A 20 -1.61 -40.02 -8.71
C THR A 20 -0.63 -39.08 -8.04
N LYS A 21 -1.08 -37.85 -7.70
CA LYS A 21 -0.49 -37.13 -6.57
C LYS A 21 -0.44 -38.17 -5.46
N SER A 22 0.75 -38.59 -5.06
CA SER A 22 0.93 -39.40 -3.89
C SER A 22 0.19 -38.65 -2.78
N LYS A 23 -0.89 -39.22 -2.26
CA LYS A 23 -1.45 -38.75 -1.00
C LYS A 23 -0.30 -38.93 -0.03
N THR A 24 0.32 -37.79 0.35
CA THR A 24 1.20 -37.79 1.49
C THR A 24 0.34 -38.31 2.64
N ASP A 25 0.73 -39.39 3.26
CA ASP A 25 0.08 -39.94 4.47
C ASP A 25 0.35 -39.01 5.67
N ASP A 26 0.41 -37.71 5.44
CA ASP A 26 0.68 -36.69 6.44
C ASP A 26 -0.60 -36.36 7.20
N LEU A 27 -0.64 -36.73 8.47
CA LEU A 27 -1.80 -36.52 9.33
C LEU A 27 -2.07 -35.04 9.59
N ALA A 28 -1.08 -34.17 9.41
CA ALA A 28 -1.24 -32.71 9.56
C ALA A 28 -2.14 -32.11 8.49
N VAL A 29 -2.21 -32.70 7.29
CA VAL A 29 -3.10 -32.23 6.19
C VAL A 29 -4.58 -32.23 6.57
N ASN A 30 -4.99 -33.09 7.51
CA ASN A 30 -6.38 -33.28 7.91
C ASN A 30 -6.76 -32.56 9.21
N THR A 31 -5.82 -31.81 9.81
CA THR A 31 -6.04 -31.11 11.08
C THR A 31 -5.68 -29.63 10.92
N PRO A 32 -6.45 -28.69 11.52
CA PRO A 32 -6.05 -27.28 11.56
C PRO A 32 -4.71 -27.13 12.26
N ILE A 33 -3.86 -26.24 11.74
CA ILE A 33 -2.64 -25.81 12.42
C ILE A 33 -3.09 -24.90 13.56
N LYS A 34 -2.68 -25.23 14.79
CA LYS A 34 -3.04 -24.47 15.98
C LYS A 34 -1.91 -23.51 16.32
N THR A 35 -2.23 -22.24 16.40
CA THR A 35 -1.26 -21.19 16.75
C THR A 35 -1.73 -20.44 17.98
N ALA A 36 -0.79 -19.91 18.76
CA ALA A 36 -1.11 -19.10 19.93
C ALA A 36 -0.07 -17.98 20.08
N LEU A 37 -0.57 -16.80 20.40
CA LEU A 37 0.18 -15.61 20.82
C LEU A 37 -0.25 -15.24 22.24
N ASP A 38 0.69 -14.96 23.14
CA ASP A 38 0.39 -14.54 24.51
C ASP A 38 1.00 -13.15 24.78
N LEU A 39 0.19 -12.12 24.63
CA LEU A 39 0.58 -10.72 24.86
C LEU A 39 0.74 -10.40 26.34
N THR A 40 0.37 -11.32 27.24
CA THR A 40 0.59 -11.17 28.69
C THR A 40 1.90 -11.77 29.17
N ALA A 41 2.57 -12.52 28.29
CA ALA A 41 3.84 -13.20 28.54
C ALA A 41 5.01 -12.60 27.75
N VAL A 42 4.88 -11.31 27.35
CA VAL A 42 5.96 -10.56 26.69
C VAL A 42 7.18 -10.50 27.60
N SER A 43 8.35 -10.76 27.06
CA SER A 43 9.61 -10.74 27.78
C SER A 43 10.71 -10.11 26.93
N GLU A 44 11.36 -9.08 27.44
CA GLU A 44 12.42 -8.36 26.71
C GLU A 44 11.92 -7.93 25.31
N ASP A 45 10.71 -7.36 25.29
CA ASP A 45 10.06 -6.85 24.10
C ASP A 45 9.78 -7.89 23.01
N ARG A 46 9.50 -9.13 23.44
CA ARG A 46 9.25 -10.26 22.53
C ARG A 46 7.99 -11.02 22.91
N VAL A 47 7.15 -11.28 21.91
CA VAL A 47 5.93 -12.08 22.06
C VAL A 47 6.24 -13.57 21.86
N PRO A 48 5.85 -14.45 22.81
CA PRO A 48 5.96 -15.90 22.62
C PRO A 48 4.91 -16.41 21.63
N VAL A 49 5.38 -17.25 20.71
CA VAL A 49 4.56 -17.91 19.68
C VAL A 49 4.64 -19.43 19.82
N ILE A 50 3.49 -20.08 19.70
CA ILE A 50 3.38 -21.54 19.67
C ILE A 50 2.66 -21.94 18.38
N VAL A 51 3.24 -22.91 17.65
CA VAL A 51 2.61 -23.51 16.47
C VAL A 51 2.59 -25.03 16.61
N ASN A 52 1.39 -25.63 16.59
CA ASN A 52 1.19 -27.07 16.58
C ASN A 52 0.58 -27.48 15.24
N PRO A 53 1.34 -28.12 14.34
CA PRO A 53 0.89 -28.49 13.00
C PRO A 53 0.07 -29.80 12.96
N GLY A 54 -0.06 -30.51 14.08
CA GLY A 54 -0.55 -31.88 14.10
C GLY A 54 0.59 -32.89 13.84
N ARG A 55 0.26 -34.08 13.30
CA ARG A 55 1.23 -35.14 13.10
C ARG A 55 1.68 -35.28 11.67
N PHE A 56 2.99 -35.32 11.47
CA PHE A 56 3.60 -35.60 10.18
C PHE A 56 3.87 -37.09 10.01
N THR A 57 3.81 -37.60 8.78
CA THR A 57 4.32 -38.92 8.39
C THR A 57 5.72 -38.83 7.79
N GLN A 58 6.13 -37.65 7.36
CA GLN A 58 7.47 -37.32 6.87
C GLN A 58 8.45 -37.18 8.03
N ASP A 59 9.71 -37.54 7.79
CA ASP A 59 10.75 -37.41 8.80
C ASP A 59 11.42 -36.06 8.84
N THR A 60 11.31 -35.32 7.73
CA THR A 60 11.86 -33.94 7.60
C THR A 60 10.80 -33.02 7.03
N VAL A 61 10.62 -31.85 7.64
CA VAL A 61 9.72 -30.79 7.20
C VAL A 61 10.42 -29.43 7.23
N THR A 62 9.91 -28.50 6.46
CA THR A 62 10.42 -27.12 6.40
C THR A 62 9.37 -26.16 6.93
N TYR A 63 9.78 -25.31 7.88
CA TYR A 63 9.00 -24.18 8.39
C TYR A 63 9.62 -22.87 7.95
N ARG A 64 8.79 -21.89 7.53
CA ARG A 64 9.25 -20.61 7.02
C ARG A 64 8.46 -19.46 7.61
N LEU A 65 9.13 -18.32 7.83
CA LEU A 65 8.52 -17.01 7.89
C LEU A 65 8.64 -16.35 6.51
N PRO A 66 7.72 -15.43 6.13
CA PRO A 66 7.80 -14.73 4.86
C PRO A 66 9.08 -13.90 4.71
N ARG A 67 9.68 -13.97 3.53
CA ARG A 67 10.71 -13.05 3.06
C ARG A 67 10.09 -11.80 2.45
N VAL A 68 9.02 -11.98 1.69
CA VAL A 68 8.23 -10.94 1.04
C VAL A 68 6.77 -11.23 1.32
N ILE A 69 5.94 -10.22 1.48
CA ILE A 69 4.48 -10.33 1.52
C ILE A 69 3.86 -9.57 0.35
N GLN A 70 2.63 -9.93 0.01
CA GLN A 70 1.87 -9.26 -1.04
C GLN A 70 1.69 -7.78 -0.70
N GLY A 71 1.68 -6.91 -1.70
CA GLY A 71 1.48 -5.47 -1.57
C GLY A 71 2.73 -4.65 -1.24
N THR A 72 3.76 -5.22 -0.60
CA THR A 72 4.93 -4.43 -0.18
C THR A 72 5.98 -4.22 -1.26
N TYR A 73 6.07 -5.08 -2.26
CA TYR A 73 7.11 -5.06 -3.32
C TYR A 73 8.53 -4.82 -2.77
N SER A 74 8.80 -5.37 -1.59
CA SER A 74 10.07 -5.23 -0.89
C SER A 74 10.41 -6.45 -0.06
N VAL A 75 11.71 -6.61 0.28
CA VAL A 75 12.20 -7.72 1.10
C VAL A 75 12.13 -7.35 2.57
N SER A 76 11.30 -8.02 3.34
CA SER A 76 11.11 -7.80 4.78
C SER A 76 11.91 -8.78 5.65
N ASP A 77 12.08 -10.05 5.20
CA ASP A 77 12.84 -11.07 5.92
C ASP A 77 12.35 -11.28 7.38
N PHE A 78 11.05 -11.51 7.59
CA PHE A 78 10.46 -11.60 8.93
C PHE A 78 11.10 -12.65 9.85
N GLY A 79 11.74 -13.66 9.30
CA GLY A 79 12.51 -14.62 10.09
C GLY A 79 13.76 -14.03 10.78
N LYS A 80 14.21 -12.81 10.44
CA LYS A 80 15.28 -12.09 11.18
C LYS A 80 14.87 -11.78 12.62
N TYR A 81 13.57 -11.56 12.85
CA TYR A 81 12.99 -11.12 14.12
C TYR A 81 12.58 -12.29 15.03
N VAL A 82 12.92 -13.52 14.64
CA VAL A 82 12.61 -14.73 15.39
C VAL A 82 13.80 -15.19 16.22
N ASP A 83 13.59 -15.27 17.54
CA ASP A 83 14.55 -15.76 18.53
C ASP A 83 14.12 -17.08 19.16
N ASP A 84 15.07 -17.84 19.69
CA ASP A 84 14.90 -19.04 20.52
C ASP A 84 14.01 -20.12 19.88
N PHE A 85 14.06 -20.26 18.55
CA PHE A 85 13.28 -21.25 17.81
C PHE A 85 13.60 -22.67 18.27
N THR A 86 12.59 -23.39 18.74
CA THR A 86 12.71 -24.75 19.24
C THR A 86 11.60 -25.63 18.69
N ALA A 87 11.97 -26.76 18.08
CA ALA A 87 11.05 -27.84 17.71
C ALA A 87 11.00 -28.86 18.85
N ILE A 88 9.80 -29.22 19.32
CA ILE A 88 9.57 -30.03 20.52
C ILE A 88 8.76 -31.27 20.13
N ASP A 89 9.22 -32.44 20.59
CA ASP A 89 8.51 -33.71 20.38
C ASP A 89 7.39 -33.94 21.40
N TYR A 90 6.58 -35.02 21.20
CA TYR A 90 5.48 -35.38 22.11
C TYR A 90 5.92 -35.80 23.51
N GLU A 91 7.23 -36.01 23.72
CA GLU A 91 7.83 -36.37 25.02
C GLU A 91 8.43 -35.13 25.71
N GLY A 92 8.42 -33.96 25.03
CA GLY A 92 8.96 -32.70 25.52
C GLY A 92 10.45 -32.47 25.25
N ASN A 93 11.09 -33.34 24.43
CA ASN A 93 12.49 -33.17 24.05
C ASN A 93 12.62 -32.28 22.80
N SER A 94 13.76 -31.58 22.67
CA SER A 94 14.07 -30.79 21.48
C SER A 94 14.45 -31.71 20.30
N LEU A 95 13.83 -31.47 19.16
CA LEU A 95 14.22 -32.03 17.86
C LEU A 95 15.31 -31.17 17.21
N ASN A 96 16.02 -31.78 16.24
CA ASN A 96 17.02 -31.02 15.47
C ASN A 96 16.34 -30.10 14.46
N ALA A 97 16.42 -28.80 14.71
CA ALA A 97 15.97 -27.73 13.81
C ALA A 97 17.16 -26.89 13.38
N THR A 98 17.38 -26.76 12.08
CA THR A 98 18.51 -26.01 11.50
C THR A 98 17.98 -24.82 10.71
N LYS A 99 18.39 -23.61 11.10
CA LYS A 99 18.09 -22.36 10.35
C LYS A 99 18.98 -22.26 9.11
N SER A 100 18.39 -21.95 7.97
CA SER A 100 19.07 -21.67 6.70
C SER A 100 18.61 -20.32 6.16
N GLY A 101 19.54 -19.41 5.94
CA GLY A 101 19.20 -18.01 5.63
C GLY A 101 18.43 -17.34 6.77
N ASN A 102 17.65 -16.31 6.42
CA ASN A 102 16.88 -15.56 7.42
C ASN A 102 15.58 -16.27 7.82
N ASN A 103 14.89 -16.92 6.88
CA ASN A 103 13.47 -17.23 6.99
C ASN A 103 13.12 -18.73 7.11
N THR A 104 14.08 -19.63 7.03
CA THR A 104 13.83 -21.07 6.83
C THR A 104 14.41 -21.92 7.95
N TRP A 105 13.62 -22.87 8.49
CA TRP A 105 14.05 -23.90 9.45
C TRP A 105 13.71 -25.29 8.92
N THR A 106 14.72 -26.13 8.82
CA THR A 106 14.56 -27.58 8.51
C THR A 106 14.53 -28.37 9.81
N ILE A 107 13.45 -29.12 10.02
CA ILE A 107 13.21 -29.91 11.24
C ILE A 107 13.32 -31.39 10.88
N VAL A 108 14.23 -32.09 11.55
CA VAL A 108 14.45 -33.54 11.37
C VAL A 108 13.80 -34.31 12.54
N GLY A 109 13.24 -35.48 12.27
CA GLY A 109 12.46 -36.24 13.23
C GLY A 109 11.01 -35.77 13.34
N ALA A 110 10.49 -35.10 12.31
CA ALA A 110 9.19 -34.44 12.30
C ALA A 110 7.99 -35.36 12.54
N LYS A 111 8.13 -36.68 12.36
CA LYS A 111 7.11 -37.68 12.78
C LYS A 111 6.76 -37.59 14.26
N ASN A 112 7.69 -37.11 15.08
CA ASN A 112 7.52 -36.93 16.52
C ASN A 112 7.27 -35.48 16.91
N LEU A 113 7.21 -34.55 15.97
CA LEU A 113 6.98 -33.13 16.25
C LEU A 113 5.59 -32.93 16.86
N ASP A 114 5.56 -32.39 18.09
CA ASP A 114 4.34 -31.91 18.74
C ASP A 114 4.08 -30.45 18.39
N LYS A 115 5.09 -29.57 18.56
CA LYS A 115 4.98 -28.14 18.34
C LYS A 115 6.33 -27.50 18.09
N ILE A 116 6.28 -26.29 17.55
CA ILE A 116 7.40 -25.34 17.56
C ILE A 116 7.07 -24.17 18.47
N THR A 117 8.09 -23.64 19.12
CA THR A 117 7.99 -22.42 19.94
C THR A 117 9.12 -21.48 19.60
N TYR A 118 8.86 -20.19 19.63
CA TYR A 118 9.83 -19.13 19.41
C TYR A 118 9.32 -17.82 19.99
N TYR A 119 10.18 -16.80 20.03
CA TYR A 119 9.82 -15.44 20.34
C TYR A 119 9.94 -14.57 19.09
N VAL A 120 9.10 -13.55 18.97
CA VAL A 120 9.14 -12.56 17.91
C VAL A 120 9.41 -11.20 18.52
N ASN A 121 10.48 -10.53 18.07
CA ASN A 121 10.72 -9.10 18.27
C ASN A 121 9.85 -8.30 17.30
N ASP A 122 9.52 -7.09 17.67
CA ASP A 122 8.84 -6.20 16.75
C ASP A 122 9.79 -5.54 15.72
N THR A 123 9.25 -4.69 14.87
CA THR A 123 10.02 -4.03 13.83
C THR A 123 10.03 -2.52 13.94
N TYR A 124 9.11 -1.92 14.72
CA TYR A 124 8.97 -0.46 14.80
C TYR A 124 10.15 0.22 15.48
N ASP A 125 10.63 -0.32 16.59
CA ASP A 125 11.69 0.26 17.37
C ASP A 125 13.10 0.14 16.75
N ILE A 126 13.25 -0.69 15.72
CA ILE A 126 14.51 -0.87 14.99
C ILE A 126 14.56 -0.16 13.64
N GLU A 127 13.48 0.51 13.24
CA GLU A 127 13.44 1.22 11.97
C GLU A 127 14.41 2.41 11.95
N THR A 128 15.31 2.41 10.96
CA THR A 128 16.28 3.49 10.73
C THR A 128 15.86 4.43 9.61
N SER A 129 15.06 3.92 8.66
CA SER A 129 14.52 4.69 7.54
C SER A 129 13.16 4.13 7.15
N GLY A 130 12.20 4.99 6.88
CA GLY A 130 10.81 4.60 6.68
C GLY A 130 10.40 4.30 5.24
N GLY A 131 11.35 4.03 4.35
CA GLY A 131 11.04 3.84 2.92
C GLY A 131 10.75 2.39 2.51
N ILE A 132 9.88 2.21 1.52
CA ILE A 132 9.76 0.95 0.79
C ILE A 132 11.12 0.63 0.14
N GLY A 133 11.57 -0.65 0.21
CA GLY A 133 12.87 -1.07 -0.31
C GLY A 133 14.05 -0.88 0.66
N GLY A 134 13.80 -0.51 1.92
CA GLY A 134 14.80 -0.49 3.00
C GLY A 134 15.25 -1.90 3.44
N GLU A 135 16.16 -1.96 4.42
CA GLU A 135 16.61 -3.22 5.01
C GLU A 135 15.61 -3.79 6.05
N GLN A 136 14.62 -3.00 6.44
CA GLN A 136 13.56 -3.34 7.39
C GLN A 136 12.21 -3.37 6.69
N PRO A 137 11.19 -4.05 7.26
CA PRO A 137 9.83 -3.99 6.76
C PRO A 137 9.32 -2.54 6.68
N PHE A 138 8.53 -2.23 5.67
CA PHE A 138 7.77 -0.98 5.61
C PHE A 138 6.81 -0.90 6.81
N SER A 139 6.72 0.23 7.52
CA SER A 139 6.01 0.32 8.80
C SER A 139 4.58 -0.23 8.78
N PRO A 140 3.72 0.03 7.77
CA PRO A 140 2.38 -0.58 7.70
C PRO A 140 2.39 -2.11 7.60
N ALA A 141 3.47 -2.72 7.08
CA ALA A 141 3.69 -4.16 7.07
C ALA A 141 4.43 -4.66 8.31
N GLY A 142 4.94 -3.76 9.12
CA GLY A 142 5.71 -4.04 10.33
C GLY A 142 4.85 -4.45 11.52
N THR A 143 5.50 -4.62 12.66
CA THR A 143 4.88 -5.09 13.90
C THR A 143 5.26 -4.16 15.05
N ASN A 144 4.35 -4.01 16.03
CA ASN A 144 4.59 -3.24 17.26
C ASN A 144 4.32 -4.11 18.50
N ILE A 145 5.18 -4.03 19.50
CA ILE A 145 5.07 -4.75 20.77
C ILE A 145 5.35 -3.75 21.91
N GLU A 146 4.34 -3.02 22.32
CA GLU A 146 4.43 -2.03 23.39
C GLU A 146 3.44 -2.37 24.53
N PRO A 147 3.70 -1.92 25.78
CA PRO A 147 2.85 -2.25 26.92
C PRO A 147 1.38 -1.86 26.77
N ASP A 148 1.07 -0.88 25.94
CA ASP A 148 -0.27 -0.32 25.74
C ASP A 148 -0.80 -0.47 24.29
N ASN A 149 0.05 -0.98 23.36
CA ASN A 149 -0.36 -1.23 21.98
C ASN A 149 0.41 -2.37 21.32
N TYR A 150 -0.29 -3.15 20.54
CA TYR A 150 0.25 -4.18 19.66
C TYR A 150 -0.32 -4.02 18.26
N VAL A 151 0.56 -3.87 17.27
CA VAL A 151 0.23 -4.04 15.85
C VAL A 151 0.67 -5.43 15.44
N LEU A 152 -0.30 -6.32 15.27
CA LEU A 152 -0.07 -7.72 14.97
C LEU A 152 -0.31 -7.98 13.47
N ASN A 153 0.64 -7.57 12.63
CA ASN A 153 0.73 -8.08 11.27
C ASN A 153 1.16 -9.55 11.35
N LEU A 154 0.18 -10.47 11.25
CA LEU A 154 0.37 -11.87 11.61
C LEU A 154 1.44 -12.59 10.78
N HIS A 155 1.76 -12.09 9.59
CA HIS A 155 2.88 -12.61 8.78
C HIS A 155 4.26 -12.41 9.44
N GLY A 156 4.39 -11.45 10.36
CA GLY A 156 5.60 -11.26 11.17
C GLY A 156 5.69 -12.25 12.34
N PHE A 157 4.55 -12.80 12.80
CA PHE A 157 4.48 -13.68 13.96
C PHE A 157 4.33 -15.15 13.59
N ILE A 158 3.55 -15.49 12.58
CA ILE A 158 3.15 -16.85 12.24
C ILE A 158 3.69 -17.22 10.86
N GLY A 159 4.48 -18.27 10.80
CA GLY A 159 4.96 -18.83 9.54
C GLY A 159 4.12 -20.03 9.06
N TYR A 160 4.66 -20.76 8.10
CA TYR A 160 4.00 -21.89 7.49
C TYR A 160 4.97 -23.06 7.25
N PHE A 161 4.40 -24.26 7.17
CA PHE A 161 5.08 -25.41 6.60
C PHE A 161 4.82 -25.46 5.10
N ASP A 162 5.85 -25.68 4.28
CA ASP A 162 5.77 -25.60 2.81
C ASP A 162 4.56 -26.37 2.23
N GLU A 163 4.25 -27.54 2.77
CA GLU A 163 3.18 -28.40 2.26
C GLU A 163 1.80 -28.13 2.90
N LEU A 164 1.73 -27.23 3.89
CA LEU A 164 0.51 -27.00 4.67
C LEU A 164 -0.07 -25.58 4.50
N LYS A 165 0.39 -24.80 3.53
CA LYS A 165 -0.12 -23.41 3.26
C LYS A 165 -1.64 -23.37 3.04
N SER A 166 -2.22 -24.43 2.48
CA SER A 166 -3.67 -24.53 2.22
C SER A 166 -4.47 -25.11 3.39
N ASN A 167 -3.82 -25.45 4.51
CA ASN A 167 -4.53 -25.95 5.69
C ASN A 167 -5.17 -24.79 6.45
N GLN A 168 -6.25 -25.10 7.18
CA GLN A 168 -6.85 -24.18 8.12
C GLN A 168 -5.89 -23.90 9.29
N TYR A 169 -5.97 -22.67 9.79
CA TYR A 169 -5.32 -22.24 11.02
C TYR A 169 -6.37 -21.88 12.07
N THR A 170 -6.10 -22.22 13.31
CA THR A 170 -6.77 -21.62 14.46
C THR A 170 -5.74 -20.82 15.22
N LEU A 171 -6.11 -19.61 15.62
CA LEU A 171 -5.23 -18.70 16.36
C LEU A 171 -5.91 -18.31 17.67
N ASP A 172 -5.21 -18.54 18.78
CA ASP A 172 -5.57 -18.05 20.10
C ASP A 172 -4.67 -16.85 20.45
N VAL A 173 -5.26 -15.67 20.68
CA VAL A 173 -4.55 -14.49 21.15
C VAL A 173 -4.99 -14.21 22.58
N THR A 174 -4.05 -14.31 23.54
CA THR A 174 -4.28 -13.97 24.94
C THR A 174 -3.76 -12.57 25.23
N ALA A 175 -4.62 -11.70 25.75
CA ALA A 175 -4.30 -10.32 26.05
C ALA A 175 -4.90 -9.87 27.40
N PRO A 176 -4.44 -8.75 27.99
CA PRO A 176 -5.11 -8.12 29.14
C PRO A 176 -6.60 -7.89 28.87
N ALA A 177 -7.44 -8.15 29.85
CA ALA A 177 -8.90 -7.99 29.71
C ALA A 177 -9.32 -6.52 29.45
N SER A 178 -8.47 -5.57 29.83
CA SER A 178 -8.67 -4.12 29.64
C SER A 178 -8.40 -3.66 28.21
N PHE A 179 -7.75 -4.47 27.37
CA PHE A 179 -7.44 -4.06 26.01
C PHE A 179 -8.64 -4.15 25.09
N ASP A 180 -8.79 -3.15 24.23
CA ASP A 180 -9.55 -3.28 23.00
C ASP A 180 -8.84 -4.25 22.06
N ARG A 181 -9.62 -4.92 21.23
CA ARG A 181 -9.13 -5.93 20.30
C ARG A 181 -9.91 -5.88 19.01
N THR A 182 -9.23 -5.56 17.94
CA THR A 182 -9.85 -5.41 16.63
C THR A 182 -9.13 -6.25 15.58
N SER A 183 -9.92 -6.98 14.80
CA SER A 183 -9.48 -7.73 13.62
C SER A 183 -10.67 -8.03 12.72
N ALA A 184 -10.44 -8.01 11.42
CA ALA A 184 -11.41 -8.49 10.43
C ALA A 184 -11.46 -10.03 10.37
N LEU A 185 -10.45 -10.74 10.91
CA LEU A 185 -10.44 -12.20 10.95
C LEU A 185 -11.59 -12.74 11.79
N GLN A 186 -12.21 -13.82 11.32
CA GLN A 186 -13.36 -14.43 11.97
C GLN A 186 -13.03 -14.92 13.39
N SER A 187 -13.60 -14.25 14.41
CA SER A 187 -13.56 -14.75 15.79
C SER A 187 -14.53 -15.93 15.95
N THR A 188 -14.07 -16.96 16.65
CA THR A 188 -14.86 -18.15 16.99
C THR A 188 -15.30 -18.18 18.46
N GLY A 189 -14.81 -17.25 19.29
CA GLY A 189 -15.21 -17.08 20.68
C GLY A 189 -14.14 -16.47 21.56
N GLU A 190 -14.53 -16.16 22.77
CA GLU A 190 -13.67 -15.59 23.80
C GLU A 190 -13.75 -16.37 25.10
N LYS A 191 -12.65 -16.43 25.83
CA LYS A 191 -12.55 -17.06 27.13
C LYS A 191 -11.75 -16.20 28.10
N ALA A 192 -12.41 -15.74 29.16
CA ALA A 192 -11.73 -15.06 30.26
C ALA A 192 -10.98 -16.08 31.15
N SER A 193 -9.86 -15.63 31.72
CA SER A 193 -9.14 -16.35 32.78
C SER A 193 -10.00 -16.44 34.06
N GLU A 194 -9.64 -17.35 34.97
CA GLU A 194 -10.38 -17.53 36.22
C GLU A 194 -10.36 -16.28 37.11
N ASP A 195 -9.30 -15.49 37.09
CA ASP A 195 -9.15 -14.23 37.83
C ASP A 195 -9.74 -13.02 37.08
N GLY A 196 -10.18 -13.19 35.82
CA GLY A 196 -10.76 -12.16 34.99
C GLY A 196 -9.76 -11.12 34.43
N ASN A 197 -8.46 -11.33 34.62
CA ASN A 197 -7.42 -10.36 34.24
C ASN A 197 -7.04 -10.44 32.76
N THR A 198 -7.26 -11.60 32.11
CA THR A 198 -6.93 -11.84 30.71
C THR A 198 -8.09 -12.43 29.95
N ILE A 199 -8.13 -12.19 28.64
CA ILE A 199 -9.07 -12.81 27.71
C ILE A 199 -8.27 -13.44 26.58
N THR A 200 -8.60 -14.70 26.27
CA THR A 200 -8.13 -15.37 25.05
C THR A 200 -9.24 -15.30 24.01
N THR A 201 -8.95 -14.66 22.88
CA THR A 201 -9.85 -14.63 21.71
C THR A 201 -9.35 -15.67 20.70
N SER A 202 -10.25 -16.53 20.25
CA SER A 202 -9.95 -17.57 19.28
C SER A 202 -10.43 -17.15 17.89
N TYR A 203 -9.60 -17.36 16.88
CA TYR A 203 -9.85 -17.02 15.47
C TYR A 203 -9.71 -18.24 14.57
N LEU A 204 -10.32 -18.17 13.39
CA LEU A 204 -10.21 -19.16 12.33
C LEU A 204 -9.74 -18.48 11.03
N ALA A 205 -8.66 -19.01 10.46
CA ALA A 205 -8.19 -18.64 9.13
C ALA A 205 -8.30 -19.87 8.20
N PRO A 206 -8.96 -19.77 7.04
CA PRO A 206 -9.15 -20.89 6.13
C PRO A 206 -7.85 -21.46 5.55
N ARG A 207 -6.80 -20.64 5.40
CA ARG A 207 -5.47 -21.00 4.86
C ARG A 207 -4.42 -20.01 5.34
N TYR A 208 -3.15 -20.23 5.02
CA TYR A 208 -2.06 -19.31 5.43
C TYR A 208 -2.21 -17.91 4.86
N PHE A 209 -2.72 -17.77 3.64
CA PHE A 209 -3.05 -16.45 3.07
C PHE A 209 -3.92 -15.62 4.01
N ASP A 210 -4.96 -16.22 4.60
CA ASP A 210 -5.86 -15.50 5.53
C ASP A 210 -5.18 -15.13 6.87
N ILE A 211 -4.05 -15.77 7.20
CA ILE A 211 -3.18 -15.31 8.30
C ILE A 211 -2.43 -14.05 7.88
N THR A 212 -1.84 -14.03 6.69
CA THR A 212 -1.07 -12.86 6.22
C THR A 212 -1.93 -11.65 5.92
N ASP A 213 -3.19 -11.85 5.53
CA ASP A 213 -4.13 -10.85 5.05
C ASP A 213 -5.05 -10.26 6.16
N ASN A 214 -4.89 -10.69 7.40
CA ASN A 214 -5.73 -10.21 8.50
C ASN A 214 -4.90 -9.72 9.69
N PRO A 215 -4.41 -8.48 9.62
CA PRO A 215 -3.77 -7.84 10.76
C PRO A 215 -4.73 -7.67 11.94
N MET A 216 -4.16 -7.42 13.10
CA MET A 216 -4.90 -7.16 14.33
C MET A 216 -4.28 -5.97 15.06
N MET A 217 -5.09 -5.24 15.79
CA MET A 217 -4.62 -4.22 16.73
C MET A 217 -5.21 -4.50 18.11
N TYR A 218 -4.34 -4.55 19.12
CA TYR A 218 -4.67 -4.75 20.52
C TYR A 218 -4.08 -3.63 21.36
N GLY A 219 -4.81 -3.11 22.34
CA GLY A 219 -4.26 -2.08 23.22
C GLY A 219 -5.29 -1.12 23.81
N ASP A 220 -4.82 0.05 24.25
CA ASP A 220 -5.63 1.19 24.66
C ASP A 220 -6.06 1.99 23.42
N LEU A 221 -6.99 1.42 22.65
CA LEU A 221 -7.41 1.95 21.36
C LEU A 221 -8.61 2.89 21.52
N ASP A 222 -8.75 3.80 20.54
CA ASP A 222 -9.98 4.53 20.29
C ASP A 222 -10.66 3.92 19.07
N VAL A 223 -11.87 3.35 19.26
CA VAL A 223 -12.54 2.55 18.23
C VAL A 223 -13.91 3.10 17.92
N GLU A 224 -14.15 3.39 16.64
CA GLU A 224 -15.46 3.77 16.11
C GLU A 224 -15.98 2.73 15.12
N GLU A 225 -17.24 2.33 15.28
CA GLU A 225 -17.91 1.42 14.36
C GLU A 225 -19.12 2.10 13.72
N PHE A 226 -19.25 1.97 12.41
CA PHE A 226 -20.40 2.51 11.67
C PHE A 226 -20.67 1.72 10.39
N MET A 227 -21.81 2.00 9.76
CA MET A 227 -22.21 1.34 8.52
C MET A 227 -22.14 2.33 7.36
N VAL A 228 -21.55 1.90 6.23
CA VAL A 228 -21.63 2.57 4.95
C VAL A 228 -22.37 1.65 3.99
N GLY A 229 -23.66 1.89 3.82
CA GLY A 229 -24.54 0.96 3.14
C GLY A 229 -24.61 -0.40 3.85
N ASP A 230 -24.12 -1.45 3.20
CA ASP A 230 -24.05 -2.82 3.72
C ASP A 230 -22.64 -3.21 4.23
N ILE A 231 -21.68 -2.29 4.18
CA ILE A 231 -20.32 -2.51 4.68
C ILE A 231 -20.21 -2.00 6.12
N LYS A 232 -19.79 -2.85 7.04
CA LYS A 232 -19.41 -2.45 8.40
C LYS A 232 -17.97 -1.89 8.37
N ILE A 233 -17.80 -0.64 8.79
CA ILE A 233 -16.49 -0.01 8.98
C ILE A 233 -16.12 -0.08 10.45
N VAL A 234 -14.86 -0.46 10.73
CA VAL A 234 -14.26 -0.42 12.06
C VAL A 234 -13.00 0.44 11.98
N LEU A 235 -13.04 1.64 12.52
CA LEU A 235 -11.92 2.55 12.61
C LEU A 235 -11.27 2.39 13.99
N SER A 236 -10.06 1.84 14.02
CA SER A 236 -9.27 1.62 15.23
C SER A 236 -8.05 2.52 15.20
N LEU A 237 -7.96 3.43 16.16
CA LEU A 237 -6.89 4.42 16.24
C LEU A 237 -6.07 4.19 17.51
N PHE A 238 -4.73 4.15 17.36
CA PHE A 238 -3.80 4.33 18.45
C PHE A 238 -3.08 5.67 18.31
N SER A 239 -3.23 6.54 19.31
CA SER A 239 -2.56 7.85 19.42
C SER A 239 -1.87 7.89 20.78
N PRO A 240 -0.54 7.72 20.85
CA PRO A 240 0.20 7.60 22.12
C PRO A 240 -0.07 8.74 23.10
N ASN A 241 -0.12 9.97 22.61
CA ASN A 241 -0.41 11.16 23.43
C ASN A 241 -1.90 11.56 23.42
N LYS A 242 -2.78 10.74 22.84
CA LYS A 242 -4.22 11.02 22.67
C LYS A 242 -4.47 12.37 21.97
N THR A 243 -3.59 12.76 21.04
CA THR A 243 -3.70 14.02 20.28
C THR A 243 -4.88 13.99 19.31
N HIS A 244 -5.16 12.82 18.74
CA HIS A 244 -6.26 12.58 17.82
C HIS A 244 -7.16 11.46 18.35
N THR A 245 -8.42 11.46 17.90
CA THR A 245 -9.42 10.45 18.28
C THR A 245 -10.10 9.89 17.04
N ALA A 246 -10.56 8.63 17.11
CA ALA A 246 -11.33 8.01 16.03
C ALA A 246 -12.62 8.80 15.73
N GLU A 247 -13.29 9.33 16.76
CA GLU A 247 -14.46 10.21 16.61
C GLU A 247 -14.15 11.46 15.77
N SER A 248 -12.91 12.05 15.92
CA SER A 248 -12.52 13.23 15.14
C SER A 248 -12.29 12.94 13.64
N LEU A 249 -12.06 11.68 13.27
CA LEU A 249 -11.82 11.22 11.89
C LEU A 249 -13.05 10.55 11.26
N LYS A 250 -14.00 10.10 12.08
CA LYS A 250 -15.15 9.28 11.69
C LYS A 250 -15.99 9.87 10.57
N GLU A 251 -16.34 11.17 10.65
CA GLU A 251 -17.16 11.83 9.63
C GLU A 251 -16.43 11.85 8.27
N THR A 252 -15.13 12.20 8.29
CA THR A 252 -14.29 12.21 7.08
C THR A 252 -14.22 10.82 6.43
N VAL A 253 -13.98 9.77 7.25
CA VAL A 253 -13.93 8.39 6.74
C VAL A 253 -15.31 7.95 6.23
N PHE A 254 -16.38 8.31 6.91
CA PHE A 254 -17.75 7.98 6.49
C PHE A 254 -18.08 8.60 5.12
N GLU A 255 -17.85 9.90 4.94
CA GLU A 255 -18.14 10.61 3.68
C GLU A 255 -17.28 10.07 2.52
N MET A 256 -16.00 9.82 2.78
CA MET A 256 -15.09 9.21 1.82
C MET A 256 -15.59 7.83 1.37
N MET A 257 -15.87 6.93 2.30
CA MET A 257 -16.31 5.56 2.01
C MET A 257 -17.69 5.53 1.33
N GLU A 258 -18.61 6.45 1.69
CA GLU A 258 -19.91 6.59 1.02
C GLU A 258 -19.72 7.01 -0.44
N ALA A 259 -18.83 7.97 -0.70
CA ALA A 259 -18.53 8.43 -2.04
C ALA A 259 -17.85 7.32 -2.88
N GLN A 260 -16.90 6.57 -2.30
CA GLN A 260 -16.24 5.43 -2.96
C GLN A 260 -17.23 4.32 -3.30
N LYS A 261 -18.09 3.94 -2.35
CA LYS A 261 -19.14 2.94 -2.60
C LYS A 261 -20.09 3.39 -3.71
N ALA A 262 -20.48 4.67 -3.70
CA ALA A 262 -21.32 5.22 -4.76
C ALA A 262 -20.60 5.34 -6.12
N TYR A 263 -19.28 5.48 -6.13
CA TYR A 263 -18.45 5.42 -7.34
C TYR A 263 -18.36 4.00 -7.91
N LEU A 264 -18.06 3.01 -7.07
CA LEU A 264 -17.96 1.60 -7.46
C LEU A 264 -19.30 0.99 -7.91
N GLY A 265 -20.43 1.50 -7.40
CA GLY A 265 -21.77 1.03 -7.76
C GLY A 265 -22.02 -0.41 -7.30
N GLU A 266 -22.13 -1.34 -8.27
CA GLU A 266 -22.43 -2.75 -7.98
C GLU A 266 -21.20 -3.57 -7.59
N ILE A 267 -19.99 -3.04 -7.74
CA ILE A 267 -18.78 -3.71 -7.24
C ILE A 267 -18.84 -3.71 -5.72
N ASN A 268 -19.07 -4.88 -5.14
CA ASN A 268 -19.12 -5.07 -3.69
C ASN A 268 -18.51 -6.42 -3.36
N THR A 269 -17.29 -6.42 -2.84
CA THR A 269 -16.52 -7.63 -2.54
C THR A 269 -16.39 -7.89 -1.04
N THR A 270 -16.81 -6.94 -0.18
CA THR A 270 -16.68 -7.08 1.26
C THR A 270 -17.91 -6.58 2.01
N SER A 271 -18.25 -7.24 3.12
CA SER A 271 -19.28 -6.79 4.07
C SER A 271 -18.70 -6.10 5.31
N ARG A 272 -17.38 -6.06 5.44
CA ARG A 272 -16.65 -5.43 6.55
C ARG A 272 -15.33 -4.87 6.01
N TYR A 273 -14.91 -3.72 6.52
CA TYR A 273 -13.59 -3.15 6.28
C TYR A 273 -13.08 -2.47 7.54
N ASP A 274 -11.92 -2.96 8.02
CA ASP A 274 -11.28 -2.46 9.23
C ASP A 274 -10.13 -1.52 8.83
N ILE A 275 -10.06 -0.37 9.48
CA ILE A 275 -9.01 0.62 9.27
C ILE A 275 -8.22 0.73 10.57
N TYR A 276 -6.98 0.23 10.57
CA TYR A 276 -6.07 0.29 11.71
C TYR A 276 -5.11 1.45 11.50
N VAL A 277 -5.18 2.46 12.37
CA VAL A 277 -4.35 3.66 12.30
C VAL A 277 -3.44 3.72 13.50
N TYR A 278 -2.14 3.63 13.26
CA TYR A 278 -1.10 3.89 14.25
C TYR A 278 -0.52 5.29 14.02
N LEU A 279 -0.54 6.15 15.05
CA LEU A 279 0.04 7.49 14.98
C LEU A 279 1.41 7.51 15.67
N SER A 280 2.46 7.70 14.85
CA SER A 280 3.85 7.73 15.31
C SER A 280 4.19 9.06 15.98
N GLU A 281 4.77 9.02 17.17
CA GLU A 281 5.31 10.20 17.86
C GLU A 281 6.57 10.77 17.19
N GLY A 282 7.24 9.99 16.32
CA GLY A 282 8.51 10.37 15.69
C GLY A 282 9.72 10.26 16.61
N LYS A 283 9.65 9.48 17.69
CA LYS A 283 10.76 9.16 18.57
C LYS A 283 11.75 8.20 17.92
N GLU A 284 12.86 7.91 18.60
CA GLU A 284 13.89 7.00 18.09
C GLU A 284 13.36 5.57 17.87
N ASP A 285 12.50 5.12 18.78
CA ASP A 285 11.84 3.82 18.85
C ASP A 285 10.48 3.77 18.14
N SER A 286 10.07 4.82 17.43
CA SER A 286 8.81 4.88 16.71
C SER A 286 9.00 4.51 15.23
N PRO A 287 7.94 4.00 14.55
CA PRO A 287 7.99 3.70 13.12
C PRO A 287 8.26 4.97 12.29
N LYS A 288 9.04 4.80 11.21
CA LYS A 288 9.51 5.89 10.33
C LYS A 288 8.83 5.94 8.97
N GLY A 289 8.23 4.83 8.54
CA GLY A 289 7.57 4.70 7.25
C GLY A 289 6.10 5.09 7.32
N PHE A 290 5.73 6.19 6.66
CA PHE A 290 4.34 6.64 6.60
C PHE A 290 3.67 6.15 5.32
N GLY A 291 2.41 5.71 5.43
CA GLY A 291 1.58 5.18 4.37
C GLY A 291 0.61 4.14 4.89
N ALA A 292 0.18 3.24 4.02
CA ALA A 292 -0.70 2.14 4.39
C ALA A 292 -0.36 0.85 3.61
N LEU A 293 -1.00 -0.24 3.99
CA LEU A 293 -0.92 -1.53 3.32
C LEU A 293 -2.31 -2.14 3.23
N GLU A 294 -2.67 -2.55 2.01
CA GLU A 294 -3.95 -3.14 1.69
C GLU A 294 -4.10 -4.57 2.18
N HIS A 295 -5.34 -4.93 2.52
CA HIS A 295 -5.81 -6.28 2.78
C HIS A 295 -7.26 -6.43 2.27
N GLN A 296 -7.73 -7.66 2.03
CA GLN A 296 -9.07 -7.91 1.48
C GLN A 296 -10.20 -7.26 2.31
N THR A 297 -10.04 -7.18 3.61
CA THR A 297 -11.07 -6.69 4.53
C THR A 297 -10.55 -5.64 5.50
N SER A 298 -9.34 -5.11 5.28
CA SER A 298 -8.75 -4.11 6.17
C SER A 298 -7.58 -3.38 5.52
N THR A 299 -7.08 -2.36 6.22
CA THR A 299 -5.79 -1.72 5.94
C THR A 299 -5.09 -1.35 7.24
N VAL A 300 -3.75 -1.40 7.24
CA VAL A 300 -2.92 -0.86 8.31
C VAL A 300 -2.26 0.41 7.83
N ALA A 301 -2.49 1.50 8.53
CA ALA A 301 -1.93 2.81 8.20
C ALA A 301 -1.07 3.34 9.35
N VAL A 302 0.08 3.93 8.99
CA VAL A 302 0.99 4.61 9.92
C VAL A 302 1.15 6.05 9.47
N PHE A 303 0.86 7.00 10.37
CA PHE A 303 1.02 8.43 10.11
C PHE A 303 1.70 9.14 11.30
N SER A 304 2.09 10.39 11.12
CA SER A 304 2.65 11.18 12.22
C SER A 304 1.55 11.71 13.15
N GLU A 305 1.68 11.49 14.47
CA GLU A 305 0.79 12.06 15.48
C GLU A 305 0.86 13.61 15.54
N ASN A 306 1.97 14.18 15.06
CA ASN A 306 2.19 15.62 15.06
C ASN A 306 1.50 16.35 13.90
N MET A 307 0.82 15.63 12.99
CA MET A 307 0.06 16.26 11.91
C MET A 307 -1.11 17.08 12.48
N PRO A 308 -1.37 18.29 11.97
CA PRO A 308 -2.63 18.99 12.25
C PRO A 308 -3.83 18.14 11.83
N LEU A 309 -4.95 18.21 12.57
CA LEU A 309 -6.13 17.37 12.31
C LEU A 309 -6.63 17.46 10.86
N GLU A 310 -6.68 18.66 10.28
CA GLU A 310 -7.16 18.84 8.90
C GLU A 310 -6.18 18.23 7.87
N SER A 311 -4.87 18.28 8.14
CA SER A 311 -3.88 17.59 7.31
C SER A 311 -4.01 16.06 7.43
N LEU A 312 -4.24 15.56 8.66
CA LEU A 312 -4.47 14.13 8.88
C LEU A 312 -5.74 13.65 8.16
N LYS A 313 -6.83 14.41 8.20
CA LYS A 313 -8.05 14.12 7.45
C LYS A 313 -7.81 14.05 5.93
N GLY A 314 -7.07 15.01 5.37
CA GLY A 314 -6.70 14.99 3.96
C GLY A 314 -5.87 13.76 3.60
N THR A 315 -4.83 13.47 4.39
CA THR A 315 -4.00 12.26 4.20
C THR A 315 -4.82 10.98 4.32
N MET A 316 -5.78 10.92 5.25
CA MET A 316 -6.71 9.78 5.38
C MET A 316 -7.54 9.60 4.10
N ILE A 317 -8.04 10.69 3.49
CA ILE A 317 -8.81 10.60 2.23
C ILE A 317 -7.92 10.03 1.13
N ASP A 318 -6.73 10.57 0.93
CA ASP A 318 -5.86 10.16 -0.18
C ASP A 318 -5.36 8.71 -0.01
N VAL A 319 -4.83 8.37 1.17
CA VAL A 319 -4.18 7.07 1.41
C VAL A 319 -5.24 5.96 1.63
N ILE A 320 -6.20 6.15 2.54
CA ILE A 320 -7.19 5.09 2.81
C ILE A 320 -8.12 4.87 1.62
N ALA A 321 -8.36 5.91 0.79
CA ALA A 321 -9.12 5.70 -0.44
C ALA A 321 -8.35 4.80 -1.42
N HIS A 322 -7.04 4.98 -1.55
CA HIS A 322 -6.18 4.11 -2.35
C HIS A 322 -6.30 2.66 -1.86
N GLU A 323 -6.08 2.41 -0.58
CA GLU A 323 -6.16 1.08 0.03
C GLU A 323 -7.54 0.41 -0.18
N PHE A 324 -8.61 1.17 -0.01
CA PHE A 324 -9.94 0.61 -0.22
C PHE A 324 -10.19 0.23 -1.69
N PHE A 325 -9.67 0.96 -2.67
CA PHE A 325 -9.84 0.60 -4.08
C PHE A 325 -9.10 -0.68 -4.47
N HIS A 326 -8.14 -1.15 -3.68
CA HIS A 326 -7.53 -2.46 -3.89
C HIS A 326 -8.53 -3.62 -3.83
N ILE A 327 -9.72 -3.45 -3.26
CA ILE A 327 -10.79 -4.48 -3.34
C ILE A 327 -11.17 -4.81 -4.80
N VAL A 328 -10.88 -3.92 -5.76
CA VAL A 328 -11.11 -4.13 -7.19
C VAL A 328 -9.92 -4.87 -7.80
N THR A 329 -8.70 -4.41 -7.51
CA THR A 329 -7.45 -5.00 -8.00
C THR A 329 -6.29 -4.60 -7.05
N PRO A 330 -5.40 -5.52 -6.63
CA PRO A 330 -5.30 -6.94 -7.01
C PRO A 330 -6.14 -7.90 -6.16
N LEU A 331 -6.92 -7.42 -5.19
CA LEU A 331 -7.63 -8.30 -4.26
C LEU A 331 -8.81 -9.06 -4.91
N SER A 332 -9.34 -8.56 -6.02
CA SER A 332 -10.34 -9.25 -6.85
C SER A 332 -9.75 -9.65 -8.20
N VAL A 333 -9.43 -8.69 -9.06
CA VAL A 333 -8.83 -8.95 -10.38
C VAL A 333 -7.32 -9.04 -10.24
N HIS A 334 -6.75 -10.23 -10.37
CA HIS A 334 -5.32 -10.47 -10.15
C HIS A 334 -4.77 -11.60 -11.04
N SER A 335 -3.44 -11.64 -11.16
CA SER A 335 -2.71 -12.65 -11.92
C SER A 335 -2.47 -13.93 -11.11
N GLU A 336 -2.01 -14.98 -11.81
CA GLU A 336 -1.55 -16.22 -11.18
C GLU A 336 -0.40 -15.98 -10.20
N ASP A 337 0.48 -14.98 -10.43
CA ASP A 337 1.59 -14.63 -9.53
C ASP A 337 1.09 -14.16 -8.16
N VAL A 338 0.02 -13.38 -8.12
CA VAL A 338 -0.63 -12.97 -6.87
C VAL A 338 -1.41 -14.12 -6.25
N HIS A 339 -2.13 -14.91 -7.06
CA HIS A 339 -2.99 -16.00 -6.58
C HIS A 339 -2.20 -17.14 -5.92
N TYR A 340 -1.06 -17.51 -6.52
CA TYR A 340 -0.18 -18.59 -6.05
C TYR A 340 1.10 -18.06 -5.40
N PHE A 341 1.03 -16.92 -4.77
CA PHE A 341 2.17 -16.19 -4.23
C PHE A 341 3.13 -17.06 -3.41
N ASP A 342 4.42 -16.98 -3.73
CA ASP A 342 5.48 -17.61 -2.95
C ASP A 342 6.14 -16.58 -2.04
N TYR A 343 5.93 -16.72 -0.74
CA TYR A 343 6.42 -15.77 0.27
C TYR A 343 7.95 -15.74 0.43
N ASN A 344 8.69 -16.66 -0.19
CA ASN A 344 10.15 -16.74 -0.11
C ASN A 344 10.86 -16.49 -1.44
N GLU A 345 10.26 -16.92 -2.55
CA GLU A 345 10.78 -16.73 -3.92
C GLU A 345 9.64 -16.21 -4.82
N PRO A 346 9.12 -15.01 -4.55
CA PRO A 346 7.98 -14.49 -5.29
C PRO A 346 8.35 -14.18 -6.74
N THR A 347 7.38 -14.39 -7.63
CA THR A 347 7.30 -13.75 -8.93
C THR A 347 6.29 -12.61 -8.86
N PHE A 348 6.45 -11.60 -9.71
CA PHE A 348 5.57 -10.43 -9.72
C PHE A 348 4.89 -10.27 -11.08
N SER A 349 3.63 -9.87 -11.04
CA SER A 349 2.86 -9.57 -12.23
C SER A 349 3.46 -8.42 -13.03
N LYS A 350 3.33 -8.48 -14.35
CA LYS A 350 3.66 -7.40 -15.28
C LYS A 350 2.74 -6.18 -15.17
N HIS A 351 1.70 -6.25 -14.31
CA HIS A 351 0.56 -5.34 -14.37
C HIS A 351 0.41 -4.45 -13.13
N LEU A 352 1.53 -3.99 -12.52
CA LEU A 352 1.47 -2.99 -11.43
C LEU A 352 0.81 -1.67 -11.89
N TRP A 353 0.80 -1.37 -13.20
CA TRP A 353 0.02 -0.25 -13.73
C TRP A 353 -1.47 -0.38 -13.43
N MET A 354 -1.98 -1.61 -13.30
CA MET A 354 -3.37 -1.88 -12.94
C MET A 354 -3.52 -1.96 -11.42
N TYR A 355 -2.65 -2.69 -10.74
CA TYR A 355 -2.76 -2.91 -9.28
C TYR A 355 -2.59 -1.63 -8.48
N GLU A 356 -1.52 -0.89 -8.73
CA GLU A 356 -1.23 0.36 -8.05
C GLU A 356 -1.72 1.57 -8.84
N GLY A 357 -1.50 1.53 -10.16
CA GLY A 357 -1.80 2.68 -11.01
C GLY A 357 -3.28 2.98 -11.16
N VAL A 358 -4.11 1.98 -11.50
CA VAL A 358 -5.56 2.19 -11.61
C VAL A 358 -6.18 2.46 -10.24
N THR A 359 -5.69 1.81 -9.19
CA THR A 359 -6.12 2.06 -7.81
C THR A 359 -5.85 3.51 -7.41
N GLU A 360 -4.65 4.01 -7.67
CA GLU A 360 -4.29 5.42 -7.43
C GLU A 360 -5.09 6.38 -8.32
N TYR A 361 -5.33 6.03 -9.59
CA TYR A 361 -6.21 6.81 -10.44
C TYR A 361 -7.63 6.89 -9.87
N PHE A 362 -8.18 5.78 -9.40
CA PHE A 362 -9.51 5.78 -8.79
C PHE A 362 -9.55 6.58 -7.49
N ALA A 363 -8.50 6.52 -6.65
CA ALA A 363 -8.40 7.29 -5.43
C ALA A 363 -8.40 8.82 -5.63
N GLN A 364 -7.97 9.28 -6.80
CA GLN A 364 -8.05 10.69 -7.18
C GLN A 364 -9.32 10.99 -7.97
N HIS A 365 -9.67 10.13 -8.93
CA HIS A 365 -10.78 10.39 -9.83
C HIS A 365 -12.17 10.35 -9.15
N PHE A 366 -12.39 9.47 -8.13
CA PHE A 366 -13.67 9.42 -7.45
C PHE A 366 -14.01 10.74 -6.76
N GLN A 367 -13.02 11.49 -6.31
CA GLN A 367 -13.22 12.75 -5.62
C GLN A 367 -13.85 13.80 -6.54
N VAL A 368 -13.29 14.01 -7.74
CA VAL A 368 -13.90 14.92 -8.73
C VAL A 368 -15.20 14.36 -9.31
N TYR A 369 -15.26 13.06 -9.55
CA TYR A 369 -16.46 12.37 -10.08
C TYR A 369 -17.66 12.47 -9.15
N LYS A 370 -17.43 12.54 -7.83
CA LYS A 370 -18.46 12.70 -6.80
C LYS A 370 -18.63 14.15 -6.32
N GLY A 371 -17.85 15.08 -6.85
CA GLY A 371 -17.91 16.50 -6.50
C GLY A 371 -17.36 16.82 -5.11
N LEU A 372 -16.45 16.00 -4.60
CA LEU A 372 -15.71 16.28 -3.36
C LEU A 372 -14.61 17.32 -3.58
N VAL A 373 -14.05 17.36 -4.78
CA VAL A 373 -13.07 18.35 -5.22
C VAL A 373 -13.53 18.98 -6.55
N GLU A 374 -13.09 20.21 -6.81
CA GLU A 374 -13.35 20.90 -8.08
C GLU A 374 -12.45 20.33 -9.21
N PRO A 375 -12.86 20.40 -10.47
CA PRO A 375 -12.05 19.93 -11.60
C PRO A 375 -10.65 20.53 -11.67
N GLU A 376 -10.48 21.78 -11.30
CA GLU A 376 -9.16 22.44 -11.29
C GLU A 376 -8.20 21.77 -10.29
N GLU A 377 -8.68 21.35 -9.14
CA GLU A 377 -7.89 20.63 -8.14
C GLU A 377 -7.45 19.25 -8.67
N PHE A 378 -8.35 18.53 -9.30
CA PHE A 378 -8.03 17.27 -9.96
C PHE A 378 -7.00 17.46 -11.10
N TYR A 379 -7.13 18.50 -11.92
CA TYR A 379 -6.15 18.80 -12.97
C TYR A 379 -4.77 19.13 -12.39
N ASN A 380 -4.71 19.81 -11.24
CA ASN A 380 -3.45 20.07 -10.54
C ASN A 380 -2.81 18.76 -10.08
N THR A 381 -3.58 17.83 -9.49
CA THR A 381 -3.10 16.51 -9.10
C THR A 381 -2.54 15.73 -10.30
N ILE A 382 -3.22 15.75 -11.45
CA ILE A 382 -2.72 15.12 -12.67
C ILE A 382 -1.41 15.78 -13.14
N ASN A 383 -1.34 17.11 -13.10
CA ASN A 383 -0.12 17.84 -13.48
C ASN A 383 1.07 17.49 -12.57
N ASP A 384 0.85 17.40 -11.26
CA ASP A 384 1.88 17.03 -10.30
C ASP A 384 2.37 15.59 -10.52
N LYS A 385 1.47 14.65 -10.83
CA LYS A 385 1.86 13.28 -11.21
C LYS A 385 2.72 13.24 -12.48
N ILE A 386 2.37 14.04 -13.50
CA ILE A 386 3.17 14.15 -14.74
C ILE A 386 4.56 14.71 -14.43
N MET A 387 4.64 15.76 -13.62
CA MET A 387 5.92 16.38 -13.26
C MET A 387 6.79 15.43 -12.44
N THR A 388 6.20 14.72 -11.49
CA THR A 388 6.92 13.74 -10.65
C THR A 388 7.39 12.53 -11.46
N SER A 389 6.52 11.98 -12.32
CA SER A 389 6.88 10.85 -13.20
C SER A 389 8.06 11.17 -14.13
N LYS A 390 8.17 12.40 -14.61
CA LYS A 390 9.29 12.85 -15.47
C LYS A 390 10.63 12.95 -14.74
N ASN A 391 10.64 12.96 -13.41
CA ASN A 391 11.86 12.91 -12.60
C ASN A 391 12.38 11.46 -12.43
N LEU A 392 11.60 10.48 -12.84
CA LEU A 392 11.91 9.06 -12.88
C LEU A 392 12.23 8.64 -14.32
N ASP A 393 12.56 7.36 -14.56
CA ASP A 393 12.82 6.85 -15.91
C ASP A 393 11.52 6.63 -16.70
N ASP A 394 11.12 7.63 -17.49
CA ASP A 394 9.90 7.59 -18.29
C ASP A 394 10.04 6.69 -19.56
N ASN A 395 11.27 6.29 -19.95
CA ASN A 395 11.50 5.38 -21.07
C ASN A 395 11.54 3.90 -20.64
N MET A 396 11.44 3.61 -19.36
CA MET A 396 11.41 2.24 -18.85
C MET A 396 10.08 1.56 -19.22
N SER A 397 10.14 0.34 -19.80
CA SER A 397 8.96 -0.50 -19.97
C SER A 397 8.31 -0.76 -18.62
N PHE A 398 7.04 -0.41 -18.50
CA PHE A 398 6.34 -0.53 -17.22
C PHE A 398 6.11 -2.01 -16.82
N THR A 399 5.83 -2.87 -17.81
CA THR A 399 5.65 -4.31 -17.55
C THR A 399 6.96 -4.98 -17.12
N VAL A 400 8.10 -4.61 -17.73
CA VAL A 400 9.42 -5.12 -17.33
C VAL A 400 9.80 -4.62 -15.94
N MET A 401 9.52 -3.34 -15.61
CA MET A 401 9.72 -2.80 -14.28
C MET A 401 8.90 -3.58 -13.24
N SER A 402 7.63 -3.82 -13.52
CA SER A 402 6.73 -4.53 -12.62
C SER A 402 7.21 -5.94 -12.30
N GLU A 403 7.59 -6.71 -13.32
CA GLU A 403 8.07 -8.10 -13.16
C GLU A 403 9.39 -8.18 -12.36
N ASN A 404 10.23 -7.13 -12.43
CA ASN A 404 11.55 -7.09 -11.80
C ASN A 404 11.64 -6.07 -10.65
N VAL A 405 10.54 -5.76 -10.00
CA VAL A 405 10.41 -4.65 -9.04
C VAL A 405 11.38 -4.70 -7.85
N LEU A 406 11.92 -5.87 -7.50
CA LEU A 406 12.94 -6.03 -6.44
C LEU A 406 14.39 -5.81 -6.94
N GLU A 407 14.61 -5.62 -8.23
CA GLU A 407 15.93 -5.56 -8.83
C GLU A 407 16.25 -4.15 -9.35
N GLU A 408 17.51 -3.71 -9.22
CA GLU A 408 17.96 -2.47 -9.87
C GLU A 408 18.12 -2.65 -11.39
N PRO A 409 17.76 -1.66 -12.22
CA PRO A 409 17.35 -0.29 -11.86
C PRO A 409 15.83 -0.14 -11.59
N TYR A 410 15.06 -1.20 -11.63
CA TYR A 410 13.59 -1.17 -11.52
C TYR A 410 13.11 -0.75 -10.14
N ALA A 411 13.76 -1.25 -9.08
CA ALA A 411 13.45 -0.90 -7.69
C ALA A 411 13.55 0.62 -7.44
N SER A 412 14.59 1.27 -7.97
CA SER A 412 14.74 2.73 -7.88
C SER A 412 13.66 3.52 -8.63
N ASN A 413 12.96 2.88 -9.58
CA ASN A 413 11.86 3.48 -10.34
C ASN A 413 10.47 3.13 -9.79
N TYR A 414 10.39 2.37 -8.70
CA TYR A 414 9.13 1.82 -8.15
C TYR A 414 8.06 2.89 -7.93
N TYR A 415 8.42 4.07 -7.41
CA TYR A 415 7.45 5.14 -7.14
C TYR A 415 6.62 5.55 -8.37
N ASN A 416 7.10 5.21 -9.57
CA ASN A 416 6.39 5.47 -10.82
C ASN A 416 5.12 4.60 -10.99
N VAL A 417 4.94 3.55 -10.18
CA VAL A 417 3.68 2.77 -10.19
C VAL A 417 2.49 3.63 -9.79
N TYR A 418 2.68 4.56 -8.85
CA TYR A 418 1.67 5.52 -8.40
C TYR A 418 1.56 6.75 -9.31
N MET A 419 2.68 7.19 -9.91
CA MET A 419 2.71 8.40 -10.75
C MET A 419 2.27 8.07 -12.18
N LYS A 420 3.14 7.42 -12.97
CA LYS A 420 2.86 7.02 -14.35
C LYS A 420 1.72 5.98 -14.42
N GLY A 421 1.63 5.09 -13.42
CA GLY A 421 0.54 4.11 -13.36
C GLY A 421 -0.84 4.75 -13.30
N ALA A 422 -1.05 5.76 -12.45
CA ALA A 422 -2.32 6.51 -12.41
C ALA A 422 -2.61 7.23 -13.73
N LEU A 423 -1.57 7.79 -14.36
CA LEU A 423 -1.70 8.46 -15.67
C LEU A 423 -2.03 7.45 -16.79
N ILE A 424 -1.56 6.22 -16.71
CA ILE A 424 -1.97 5.13 -17.60
C ILE A 424 -3.47 4.85 -17.44
N GLY A 425 -3.95 4.74 -16.20
CA GLY A 425 -5.39 4.58 -15.90
C GLY A 425 -6.22 5.71 -16.47
N MET A 426 -5.79 6.97 -16.29
CA MET A 426 -6.41 8.16 -16.88
C MET A 426 -6.47 8.08 -18.42
N CYS A 427 -5.37 7.76 -19.08
CA CYS A 427 -5.30 7.69 -20.54
C CYS A 427 -6.25 6.62 -21.10
N ILE A 428 -6.31 5.45 -20.46
CA ILE A 428 -7.25 4.39 -20.85
C ILE A 428 -8.69 4.87 -20.66
N ASP A 429 -8.98 5.52 -19.55
CA ASP A 429 -10.33 6.05 -19.28
C ASP A 429 -10.75 7.06 -20.35
N ILE A 430 -9.92 8.05 -20.67
CA ILE A 430 -10.17 9.04 -21.73
C ILE A 430 -10.38 8.37 -23.10
N LEU A 431 -9.56 7.38 -23.46
CA LEU A 431 -9.75 6.62 -24.70
C LEU A 431 -11.10 5.92 -24.73
N MET A 432 -11.48 5.23 -23.66
CA MET A 432 -12.74 4.52 -23.57
C MET A 432 -13.94 5.47 -23.62
N GLN A 433 -13.89 6.60 -22.91
CA GLN A 433 -14.92 7.64 -22.95
C GLN A 433 -15.10 8.20 -24.37
N LYS A 434 -14.00 8.50 -25.04
CA LYS A 434 -14.02 9.01 -26.41
C LYS A 434 -14.61 8.02 -27.42
N GLU A 435 -14.10 6.77 -27.43
CA GLU A 435 -14.53 5.73 -28.36
C GLU A 435 -16.01 5.32 -28.16
N SER A 436 -16.50 5.40 -26.93
CA SER A 436 -17.88 5.04 -26.58
C SER A 436 -18.86 6.21 -26.58
N ASN A 437 -18.41 7.44 -26.87
CA ASN A 437 -19.19 8.67 -26.65
C ASN A 437 -19.73 8.82 -25.23
N GLY A 438 -18.90 8.49 -24.22
CA GLY A 438 -19.20 8.64 -22.82
C GLY A 438 -19.93 7.46 -22.16
N GLU A 439 -20.10 6.33 -22.85
CA GLU A 439 -20.84 5.17 -22.30
C GLU A 439 -19.94 4.19 -21.53
N ARG A 440 -18.63 4.18 -21.79
CA ARG A 440 -17.67 3.25 -21.16
C ARG A 440 -16.49 4.00 -20.54
N SER A 441 -15.99 3.47 -19.46
CA SER A 441 -14.91 4.07 -18.64
C SER A 441 -13.93 2.99 -18.17
N MET A 442 -12.81 3.41 -17.56
CA MET A 442 -11.90 2.51 -16.86
C MET A 442 -12.64 1.70 -15.77
N LEU A 443 -13.56 2.33 -15.04
CA LEU A 443 -14.39 1.65 -14.04
C LEU A 443 -15.27 0.56 -14.69
N SER A 444 -15.83 0.82 -15.89
CA SER A 444 -16.62 -0.20 -16.60
C SER A 444 -15.77 -1.38 -17.04
N LEU A 445 -14.52 -1.14 -17.46
CA LEU A 445 -13.56 -2.20 -17.78
C LEU A 445 -13.24 -3.05 -16.54
N MET A 446 -12.96 -2.42 -15.41
CA MET A 446 -12.68 -3.15 -14.16
C MET A 446 -13.89 -3.98 -13.71
N LYS A 447 -15.13 -3.51 -13.93
CA LYS A 447 -16.35 -4.31 -13.73
C LYS A 447 -16.42 -5.53 -14.65
N GLU A 448 -16.10 -5.38 -15.92
CA GLU A 448 -16.07 -6.47 -16.86
C GLU A 448 -15.00 -7.51 -16.50
N LEU A 449 -13.81 -7.05 -16.11
CA LEU A 449 -12.73 -7.91 -15.61
C LEU A 449 -13.13 -8.65 -14.33
N SER A 450 -13.76 -7.95 -13.36
CA SER A 450 -14.24 -8.56 -12.12
C SER A 450 -15.34 -9.60 -12.33
N ASN A 451 -16.11 -9.50 -13.41
CA ASN A 451 -17.09 -10.52 -13.79
C ASN A 451 -16.46 -11.76 -14.44
N LYS A 452 -15.29 -11.60 -15.06
CA LYS A 452 -14.55 -12.69 -15.72
C LYS A 452 -13.58 -13.39 -14.78
N TYR A 453 -12.88 -12.60 -14.00
CA TYR A 453 -11.90 -13.02 -13.01
C TYR A 453 -12.50 -12.82 -11.61
N GLY A 454 -11.73 -12.71 -10.60
CA GLY A 454 -12.19 -12.46 -9.23
C GLY A 454 -11.33 -13.23 -8.24
N VAL A 455 -11.72 -13.22 -6.97
CA VAL A 455 -10.93 -13.75 -5.87
C VAL A 455 -10.45 -15.19 -6.08
N ASP A 456 -11.27 -16.02 -6.74
CA ASP A 456 -10.98 -17.47 -6.95
C ASP A 456 -10.46 -17.80 -8.37
N GLN A 457 -10.37 -16.82 -9.25
CA GLN A 457 -10.02 -17.06 -10.66
C GLN A 457 -9.04 -16.00 -11.18
N PRO A 458 -7.73 -16.25 -11.14
CA PRO A 458 -6.71 -15.34 -11.64
C PRO A 458 -6.71 -15.29 -13.18
N PHE A 459 -6.12 -14.22 -13.73
CA PHE A 459 -5.79 -14.15 -15.15
C PHE A 459 -4.36 -14.62 -15.42
N GLU A 460 -4.10 -15.01 -16.67
CA GLU A 460 -2.74 -15.27 -17.16
C GLU A 460 -2.08 -13.95 -17.59
N ASP A 461 -0.96 -13.63 -16.98
CA ASP A 461 -0.25 -12.34 -17.13
C ASP A 461 0.02 -11.97 -18.59
N ASP A 462 0.55 -12.91 -19.38
CA ASP A 462 0.91 -12.69 -20.78
C ASP A 462 -0.30 -12.43 -21.70
N HIS A 463 -1.51 -12.73 -21.26
CA HIS A 463 -2.73 -12.63 -22.07
C HIS A 463 -3.54 -11.36 -21.80
N LEU A 464 -3.35 -10.70 -20.63
CA LEU A 464 -4.23 -9.64 -20.17
C LEU A 464 -4.38 -8.47 -21.15
N ILE A 465 -3.27 -7.96 -21.74
CA ILE A 465 -3.33 -6.83 -22.69
C ILE A 465 -4.11 -7.20 -23.96
N THR A 466 -3.98 -8.43 -24.42
CA THR A 466 -4.74 -8.92 -25.57
C THR A 466 -6.23 -9.00 -25.23
N GLU A 467 -6.57 -9.52 -24.06
CA GLU A 467 -7.95 -9.60 -23.60
C GLU A 467 -8.59 -8.23 -23.39
N ILE A 468 -7.87 -7.29 -22.74
CA ILE A 468 -8.34 -5.90 -22.62
C ILE A 468 -8.59 -5.28 -23.99
N THR A 469 -7.72 -5.54 -24.98
CA THR A 469 -7.89 -5.05 -26.34
C THR A 469 -9.19 -5.60 -26.98
N GLU A 470 -9.46 -6.90 -26.78
CA GLU A 470 -10.66 -7.56 -27.30
C GLU A 470 -11.95 -7.12 -26.59
N MET A 471 -11.85 -6.84 -25.29
CA MET A 471 -12.97 -6.37 -24.47
C MET A 471 -13.28 -4.89 -24.67
N THR A 472 -12.31 -4.09 -25.14
CA THR A 472 -12.42 -2.64 -25.27
C THR A 472 -12.30 -2.19 -26.73
N TYR A 473 -11.25 -1.46 -27.06
CA TYR A 473 -11.01 -0.84 -28.36
C TYR A 473 -9.57 -1.08 -28.83
N PRO A 474 -9.31 -1.16 -30.17
CA PRO A 474 -7.95 -1.27 -30.70
C PRO A 474 -7.01 -0.14 -30.24
N SER A 475 -7.52 1.07 -30.03
CA SER A 475 -6.77 2.23 -29.54
C SER A 475 -6.24 2.01 -28.13
N VAL A 476 -7.00 1.34 -27.24
CA VAL A 476 -6.56 0.97 -25.89
C VAL A 476 -5.43 -0.07 -25.97
N GLY A 477 -5.58 -1.08 -26.84
CA GLY A 477 -4.55 -2.09 -27.04
C GLY A 477 -3.26 -1.52 -27.64
N GLU A 478 -3.36 -0.57 -28.58
CA GLU A 478 -2.19 0.13 -29.15
C GLU A 478 -1.49 0.97 -28.08
N PHE A 479 -2.24 1.70 -27.25
CA PHE A 479 -1.72 2.46 -26.14
C PHE A 479 -0.93 1.56 -25.15
N LEU A 480 -1.54 0.46 -24.71
CA LEU A 480 -0.90 -0.47 -23.78
C LEU A 480 0.40 -1.06 -24.36
N ARG A 481 0.40 -1.49 -25.62
CA ARG A 481 1.61 -2.05 -26.25
C ARG A 481 2.70 -1.02 -26.48
N THR A 482 2.33 0.22 -26.76
CA THR A 482 3.31 1.29 -27.07
C THR A 482 3.92 1.89 -25.84
N HIS A 483 3.10 2.17 -24.81
CA HIS A 483 3.49 3.01 -23.67
C HIS A 483 3.62 2.24 -22.35
N VAL A 484 3.08 1.01 -22.27
CA VAL A 484 3.12 0.21 -21.04
C VAL A 484 4.02 -1.01 -21.23
N GLU A 485 3.84 -1.82 -22.27
CA GLU A 485 4.80 -2.85 -22.65
C GLU A 485 6.07 -2.25 -23.29
N GLY A 486 5.88 -1.27 -24.17
CA GLY A 486 6.97 -0.57 -24.86
C GLY A 486 7.61 0.50 -23.98
N GLU A 487 8.65 1.11 -24.54
CA GLU A 487 9.51 2.11 -23.89
C GLU A 487 9.16 3.55 -24.34
N THR A 488 8.07 3.74 -25.07
CA THR A 488 7.71 5.06 -25.61
C THR A 488 7.02 5.91 -24.54
N PRO A 489 7.55 7.09 -24.17
CA PRO A 489 6.90 8.01 -23.26
C PRO A 489 5.49 8.42 -23.74
N ILE A 490 4.59 8.68 -22.79
CA ILE A 490 3.22 9.11 -23.09
C ILE A 490 3.22 10.60 -23.46
N ASN A 491 2.59 10.94 -24.60
CA ASN A 491 2.29 12.34 -24.94
C ASN A 491 0.93 12.74 -24.34
N TYR A 492 0.92 13.23 -23.12
CA TYR A 492 -0.33 13.60 -22.41
C TYR A 492 -1.13 14.70 -23.10
N ASP A 493 -0.49 15.57 -23.90
CA ASP A 493 -1.19 16.67 -24.58
C ASP A 493 -2.22 16.13 -25.60
N GLU A 494 -1.96 14.96 -26.22
CA GLU A 494 -2.93 14.30 -27.10
C GLU A 494 -4.20 13.87 -26.36
N PHE A 495 -4.07 13.40 -25.11
CA PHE A 495 -5.20 13.01 -24.27
C PHE A 495 -5.96 14.23 -23.76
N PHE A 496 -5.25 15.29 -23.36
CA PHE A 496 -5.88 16.55 -22.96
C PHE A 496 -6.70 17.16 -24.10
N GLU A 497 -6.18 17.15 -25.32
CA GLU A 497 -6.94 17.60 -26.50
C GLU A 497 -8.24 16.80 -26.66
N MET A 498 -8.25 15.46 -26.43
CA MET A 498 -9.46 14.64 -26.56
C MET A 498 -10.59 15.08 -25.63
N VAL A 499 -10.26 15.63 -24.46
CA VAL A 499 -11.22 16.12 -23.46
C VAL A 499 -11.34 17.65 -23.42
N GLY A 500 -10.76 18.36 -24.42
CA GLY A 500 -10.82 19.81 -24.53
C GLY A 500 -10.12 20.52 -23.38
N LEU A 501 -8.96 19.98 -22.97
CA LEU A 501 -8.02 20.61 -22.03
C LEU A 501 -6.77 21.03 -22.79
N THR A 502 -6.05 22.01 -22.25
CA THR A 502 -4.78 22.51 -22.76
C THR A 502 -3.89 22.93 -21.60
N LYS A 503 -2.64 23.26 -21.90
CA LYS A 503 -1.71 23.83 -20.92
C LYS A 503 -1.62 25.33 -21.06
N ALA A 504 -1.60 26.03 -19.93
CA ALA A 504 -1.41 27.47 -19.88
C ALA A 504 -0.61 27.86 -18.64
N GLU A 505 0.15 28.95 -18.76
CA GLU A 505 0.78 29.58 -17.59
C GLU A 505 -0.30 30.22 -16.71
N LYS A 506 -0.37 29.82 -15.45
CA LYS A 506 -1.23 30.38 -14.41
C LYS A 506 -0.44 30.77 -13.18
N GLU A 507 -0.90 31.79 -12.49
CA GLU A 507 -0.46 32.08 -11.13
C GLU A 507 -1.24 31.15 -10.19
N VAL A 508 -0.51 30.21 -9.56
CA VAL A 508 -1.07 29.20 -8.65
C VAL A 508 -0.51 29.39 -7.24
N GLU A 509 -1.26 28.94 -6.26
CA GLU A 509 -0.76 28.83 -4.90
C GLU A 509 0.39 27.82 -4.85
N THR A 510 1.43 28.13 -4.08
CA THR A 510 2.56 27.24 -3.87
C THR A 510 2.94 27.18 -2.39
N ASN A 511 3.96 26.42 -2.06
CA ASN A 511 4.53 26.38 -0.71
C ASN A 511 5.76 27.30 -0.60
N PHE A 512 6.19 27.61 0.62
CA PHE A 512 7.37 28.46 0.87
C PHE A 512 8.69 27.85 0.42
N ILE A 513 8.72 26.56 0.11
CA ILE A 513 9.91 25.87 -0.39
C ILE A 513 9.86 25.54 -1.88
N PHE A 514 8.77 25.89 -2.57
CA PHE A 514 8.57 25.60 -3.99
C PHE A 514 8.36 26.87 -4.85
N SER A 515 8.64 26.74 -6.14
CA SER A 515 8.45 27.77 -7.16
C SER A 515 7.28 27.52 -8.12
N GLY A 516 6.33 26.71 -7.70
CA GLY A 516 5.25 26.16 -8.52
C GLY A 516 5.45 24.66 -8.75
N GLY A 517 4.37 23.88 -8.64
CA GLY A 517 4.46 22.43 -8.53
C GLY A 517 5.41 22.04 -7.38
N GLN A 518 6.18 20.99 -7.57
CA GLN A 518 7.15 20.50 -6.57
C GLN A 518 8.61 20.95 -6.87
N ASN A 519 8.78 22.07 -7.58
CA ASN A 519 10.11 22.59 -7.90
C ASN A 519 10.73 23.29 -6.69
N ILE A 520 11.61 22.59 -5.96
CA ILE A 520 12.33 23.14 -4.79
C ILE A 520 13.13 24.38 -5.19
N ILE A 521 13.07 25.43 -4.35
CA ILE A 521 13.74 26.72 -4.61
C ILE A 521 15.15 26.82 -4.03
N PHE A 522 15.63 25.78 -3.38
CA PHE A 522 16.94 25.70 -2.74
C PHE A 522 17.84 24.70 -3.47
N ASP A 523 19.14 24.96 -3.42
CA ASP A 523 20.16 24.00 -3.80
C ASP A 523 21.26 24.00 -2.76
N ALA A 524 22.12 22.98 -2.80
CA ALA A 524 23.19 22.79 -1.85
C ALA A 524 24.56 22.78 -2.52
N ASN A 525 25.55 23.39 -1.88
CA ASN A 525 26.96 23.23 -2.20
C ASN A 525 27.63 22.33 -1.17
N PRO A 526 27.81 21.01 -1.43
CA PRO A 526 28.39 20.09 -0.46
C PRO A 526 29.83 20.41 -0.11
N GLN A 527 30.59 21.04 -1.02
CA GLN A 527 32.01 21.37 -0.80
C GLN A 527 32.16 22.53 0.20
N LYS A 528 31.21 23.44 0.24
CA LYS A 528 31.18 24.57 1.17
C LYS A 528 30.27 24.32 2.38
N GLY A 529 29.43 23.29 2.31
CA GLY A 529 28.43 23.01 3.34
C GLY A 529 27.29 24.04 3.38
N GLU A 530 26.95 24.64 2.24
CA GLU A 530 26.01 25.76 2.12
C GLU A 530 24.75 25.34 1.39
N ILE A 531 23.61 25.94 1.79
CA ILE A 531 22.30 25.86 1.12
C ILE A 531 21.93 27.27 0.69
N PHE A 532 21.48 27.44 -0.56
CA PHE A 532 21.27 28.74 -1.17
C PHE A 532 20.01 28.77 -2.05
N PHE A 533 19.49 29.97 -2.33
CA PHE A 533 18.35 30.17 -3.23
C PHE A 533 18.76 29.98 -4.70
N GLN A 534 17.99 29.19 -5.43
CA GLN A 534 18.12 29.01 -6.88
C GLN A 534 17.39 30.11 -7.65
N GLU A 535 17.60 30.14 -8.98
CA GLU A 535 16.94 31.10 -9.89
C GLU A 535 15.41 30.99 -9.83
N ASN A 536 14.87 29.79 -9.72
CA ASN A 536 13.44 29.54 -9.64
C ASN A 536 12.78 30.12 -8.38
N ALA A 537 13.55 30.43 -7.32
CA ALA A 537 13.03 31.08 -6.13
C ALA A 537 12.41 32.46 -6.42
N LEU A 538 12.86 33.15 -7.50
CA LEU A 538 12.31 34.41 -7.93
C LEU A 538 10.89 34.31 -8.56
N ASN A 539 10.45 33.10 -8.86
CA ASN A 539 9.08 32.83 -9.27
C ASN A 539 8.11 32.72 -8.06
N ASN A 540 8.62 32.41 -6.86
CA ASN A 540 7.81 32.44 -5.65
C ASN A 540 7.58 33.88 -5.19
N SER A 541 6.32 34.33 -5.19
CA SER A 541 5.92 35.71 -4.92
C SER A 541 6.32 36.18 -3.51
N PHE A 542 6.28 35.31 -2.51
CA PHE A 542 6.70 35.63 -1.15
C PHE A 542 8.20 35.99 -1.12
N TRP A 543 9.07 35.08 -1.57
CA TRP A 543 10.52 35.29 -1.55
C TRP A 543 10.94 36.47 -2.44
N LYS A 544 10.31 36.60 -3.60
CA LYS A 544 10.51 37.77 -4.45
C LYS A 544 10.19 39.07 -3.72
N SER A 545 9.14 39.12 -2.89
CA SER A 545 8.77 40.27 -2.09
C SER A 545 9.77 40.59 -0.98
N GLN A 546 10.54 39.59 -0.53
CA GLN A 546 11.60 39.77 0.46
C GLN A 546 12.94 40.21 -0.17
N ASN A 547 12.97 40.47 -1.49
CA ASN A 547 14.16 40.87 -2.25
C ASN A 547 15.34 39.91 -2.13
N ILE A 548 15.08 38.58 -2.07
CA ILE A 548 16.14 37.59 -2.17
C ILE A 548 16.80 37.66 -3.55
N GLU A 549 18.05 37.24 -3.61
CA GLU A 549 18.80 37.10 -4.85
C GLU A 549 19.29 35.66 -5.05
N VAL A 550 19.51 35.28 -6.31
CA VAL A 550 20.04 33.98 -6.66
C VAL A 550 21.43 33.81 -6.06
N GLY A 551 21.62 32.75 -5.32
CA GLY A 551 22.89 32.48 -4.62
C GLY A 551 22.96 32.98 -3.19
N ASP A 552 21.94 33.68 -2.67
CA ASP A 552 21.84 34.02 -1.26
C ASP A 552 21.93 32.75 -0.41
N VAL A 553 22.96 32.64 0.42
CA VAL A 553 23.21 31.48 1.28
C VAL A 553 22.42 31.63 2.57
N ILE A 554 21.61 30.63 2.88
CA ILE A 554 20.80 30.63 4.11
C ILE A 554 21.68 30.21 5.29
N LYS A 555 21.87 31.09 6.28
CA LYS A 555 22.65 30.80 7.49
C LYS A 555 21.78 30.39 8.66
N LYS A 556 20.63 31.05 8.86
CA LYS A 556 19.70 30.70 9.93
C LYS A 556 18.25 30.84 9.51
N VAL A 557 17.40 30.01 10.12
CA VAL A 557 15.94 30.06 10.00
C VAL A 557 15.35 30.00 11.42
N ASN A 558 14.60 31.04 11.81
CA ASN A 558 14.01 31.20 13.15
C ASN A 558 15.04 31.01 14.28
N GLY A 559 16.26 31.55 14.08
CA GLY A 559 17.37 31.47 15.05
C GLY A 559 18.15 30.14 15.03
N SER A 560 17.68 29.12 14.33
CA SER A 560 18.38 27.84 14.15
C SER A 560 19.36 27.94 12.99
N GLU A 561 20.61 27.54 13.19
CA GLU A 561 21.62 27.49 12.13
C GLU A 561 21.27 26.39 11.10
N LEU A 562 21.31 26.73 9.81
CA LEU A 562 21.06 25.79 8.73
C LEU A 562 22.39 25.21 8.22
N THR A 563 22.49 23.89 8.23
CA THR A 563 23.65 23.12 7.77
C THR A 563 23.16 21.95 6.91
N LEU A 564 24.04 21.32 6.15
CA LEU A 564 23.68 20.08 5.40
C LEU A 564 23.18 18.95 6.31
N ALA A 565 23.69 18.90 7.57
CA ALA A 565 23.32 17.84 8.51
C ALA A 565 21.88 17.96 9.05
N ASN A 566 21.32 19.19 9.11
CA ASN A 566 19.97 19.44 9.60
C ASN A 566 19.04 20.02 8.54
N ALA A 567 19.46 20.04 7.29
CA ALA A 567 18.72 20.64 6.18
C ALA A 567 17.32 20.05 6.05
N GLN A 568 17.22 18.72 6.09
CA GLN A 568 15.95 18.03 5.96
C GLN A 568 14.96 18.45 7.07
N GLN A 569 15.42 18.56 8.30
CA GLN A 569 14.60 18.99 9.43
C GLN A 569 14.13 20.44 9.28
N ILE A 570 15.03 21.36 8.90
CA ILE A 570 14.68 22.79 8.76
C ILE A 570 13.81 23.04 7.53
N ILE A 571 14.10 22.42 6.40
CA ILE A 571 13.26 22.51 5.20
C ILE A 571 11.88 21.89 5.44
N GLY A 572 11.82 20.77 6.16
CA GLY A 572 10.56 20.17 6.60
C GLY A 572 9.73 21.10 7.50
N MET A 573 10.38 21.84 8.41
CA MET A 573 9.72 22.89 9.18
C MET A 573 9.20 24.03 8.28
N MET A 574 10.00 24.47 7.29
CA MET A 574 9.57 25.50 6.33
C MET A 574 8.41 25.02 5.44
N TYR A 575 8.36 23.73 5.13
CA TYR A 575 7.23 23.12 4.42
C TYR A 575 5.92 23.26 5.19
N SER A 576 5.97 23.19 6.51
CA SER A 576 4.80 23.33 7.40
C SER A 576 4.38 24.78 7.69
N TRP A 577 5.10 25.78 7.15
CA TRP A 577 4.76 27.19 7.36
C TRP A 577 3.40 27.55 6.79
N GLN A 578 2.72 28.49 7.47
CA GLN A 578 1.42 29.00 7.06
C GLN A 578 1.42 30.55 7.02
N ALA A 579 0.62 31.12 6.15
CA ALA A 579 0.43 32.56 6.11
C ALA A 579 -0.06 33.09 7.47
N GLY A 580 0.49 34.23 7.88
CA GLY A 580 0.21 34.86 9.17
C GLY A 580 1.23 34.52 10.27
N GLN A 581 2.15 33.59 10.08
CA GLN A 581 3.25 33.30 11.03
C GLN A 581 4.39 34.33 10.84
N ASP A 582 5.01 34.74 11.95
CA ASP A 582 6.22 35.55 11.91
C ASP A 582 7.46 34.68 11.77
N ILE A 583 8.37 35.03 10.87
CA ILE A 583 9.61 34.30 10.63
C ILE A 583 10.82 35.24 10.66
N SER A 584 11.98 34.67 10.95
CA SER A 584 13.27 35.33 10.87
C SER A 584 14.25 34.48 10.06
N MET A 585 14.95 35.07 9.09
CA MET A 585 16.03 34.41 8.34
C MET A 585 17.28 35.31 8.30
N GLU A 586 18.45 34.67 8.44
CA GLU A 586 19.73 35.31 8.17
C GLU A 586 20.34 34.70 6.91
N LEU A 587 20.64 35.54 5.94
CA LEU A 587 21.29 35.19 4.66
C LEU A 587 22.68 35.77 4.58
N ASP A 588 23.53 35.17 3.78
CA ASP A 588 24.83 35.72 3.36
C ASP A 588 24.79 35.97 1.85
N ARG A 589 24.93 37.23 1.46
CA ARG A 589 25.00 37.69 0.08
C ARG A 589 26.40 38.21 -0.19
N ASP A 590 27.26 37.44 -0.84
CA ASP A 590 28.64 37.82 -1.17
C ASP A 590 29.47 38.29 0.06
N GLY A 591 29.22 37.74 1.23
CA GLY A 591 29.87 38.09 2.51
C GLY A 591 29.16 39.21 3.28
N GLU A 592 28.03 39.73 2.80
CA GLU A 592 27.17 40.68 3.50
C GLU A 592 26.00 39.96 4.16
N ALA A 593 25.78 40.19 5.46
CA ALA A 593 24.68 39.62 6.21
C ALA A 593 23.36 40.33 5.90
N ILE A 594 22.38 39.61 5.41
CA ILE A 594 21.02 40.11 5.16
C ILE A 594 20.08 39.44 6.20
N VAL A 595 19.27 40.25 6.87
CA VAL A 595 18.27 39.78 7.83
C VAL A 595 16.87 40.05 7.28
N ILE A 596 16.05 38.98 7.22
CA ILE A 596 14.64 39.05 6.87
C ILE A 596 13.85 38.77 8.14
N GLU A 597 13.07 39.72 8.61
CA GLU A 597 12.08 39.58 9.68
C GLU A 597 10.72 40.00 9.08
N THR A 598 9.78 39.08 8.96
CA THR A 598 8.54 39.30 8.25
C THR A 598 7.44 38.34 8.68
N THR A 599 6.19 38.73 8.39
CA THR A 599 5.05 37.81 8.52
C THR A 599 4.83 37.13 7.18
N LEU A 600 4.68 35.79 7.20
CA LEU A 600 4.42 34.99 6.01
C LEU A 600 3.11 35.40 5.33
N THR A 601 3.20 35.67 4.04
CA THR A 601 2.02 35.87 3.17
C THR A 601 1.89 34.68 2.24
N LYS A 602 0.68 34.39 1.79
CA LYS A 602 0.37 33.26 0.88
C LYS A 602 1.29 33.33 -0.35
N PRO A 603 2.16 32.32 -0.57
CA PRO A 603 3.05 32.34 -1.73
C PRO A 603 2.30 31.93 -2.99
N MET A 604 2.55 32.63 -4.08
CA MET A 604 2.05 32.35 -5.42
C MET A 604 3.23 32.14 -6.36
N ALA A 605 3.05 31.30 -7.38
CA ALA A 605 4.05 31.10 -8.43
C ALA A 605 3.38 30.93 -9.80
N VAL A 606 4.05 31.37 -10.86
CA VAL A 606 3.62 31.04 -12.22
C VAL A 606 4.02 29.61 -12.54
N SER A 607 3.07 28.79 -12.90
CA SER A 607 3.29 27.39 -13.27
C SER A 607 2.49 27.02 -14.51
N GLU A 608 3.02 26.09 -15.31
CA GLU A 608 2.24 25.47 -16.37
C GLU A 608 1.16 24.61 -15.71
N SER A 609 -0.10 24.94 -15.99
CA SER A 609 -1.28 24.27 -15.43
C SER A 609 -2.16 23.73 -16.54
N ILE A 610 -2.83 22.62 -16.27
CA ILE A 610 -3.85 22.05 -17.15
C ILE A 610 -5.12 22.90 -16.95
N VAL A 611 -5.67 23.41 -18.04
CA VAL A 611 -6.86 24.26 -18.04
C VAL A 611 -7.83 23.84 -19.14
N GLU A 612 -9.08 24.25 -19.01
CA GLU A 612 -10.06 24.08 -20.08
C GLU A 612 -9.71 24.93 -21.30
N ASP A 613 -9.72 24.31 -22.50
CA ASP A 613 -9.50 25.04 -23.75
C ASP A 613 -10.76 25.81 -24.12
N GLU A 614 -10.65 27.15 -24.23
CA GLU A 614 -11.75 28.03 -24.65
C GLU A 614 -12.24 27.71 -26.08
N HIS A 615 -11.43 27.02 -26.87
CA HIS A 615 -11.74 26.63 -28.25
C HIS A 615 -12.20 25.18 -28.38
N ALA A 616 -12.38 24.48 -27.26
CA ALA A 616 -12.82 23.08 -27.24
C ALA A 616 -14.14 22.90 -28.01
N THR A 617 -14.20 21.86 -28.83
CA THR A 617 -15.41 21.50 -29.56
C THR A 617 -16.49 20.94 -28.62
N ALA A 618 -17.74 20.96 -29.06
CA ALA A 618 -18.84 20.37 -28.30
C ALA A 618 -18.65 18.88 -28.00
N GLU A 619 -17.97 18.14 -28.89
CA GLU A 619 -17.62 16.74 -28.70
C GLU A 619 -16.59 16.57 -27.58
N GLN A 620 -15.49 17.31 -27.59
CA GLN A 620 -14.47 17.29 -26.56
C GLN A 620 -15.05 17.66 -25.18
N ILE A 621 -15.90 18.69 -25.13
CA ILE A 621 -16.60 19.08 -23.89
C ILE A 621 -17.53 17.96 -23.40
N ALA A 622 -18.22 17.26 -24.30
CA ALA A 622 -19.10 16.15 -23.93
C ALA A 622 -18.30 14.96 -23.35
N VAL A 623 -17.15 14.63 -23.95
CA VAL A 623 -16.25 13.58 -23.41
C VAL A 623 -15.71 13.98 -22.05
N ARG A 624 -15.25 15.24 -21.87
CA ARG A 624 -14.80 15.74 -20.56
C ARG A 624 -15.90 15.62 -19.50
N LYS A 625 -17.12 16.03 -19.82
CA LYS A 625 -18.26 15.95 -18.89
C LYS A 625 -18.57 14.50 -18.51
N ALA A 626 -18.51 13.57 -19.46
CA ALA A 626 -18.70 12.17 -19.17
C ALA A 626 -17.57 11.61 -18.28
N TRP A 627 -16.32 12.00 -18.56
CA TRP A 627 -15.16 11.63 -17.76
C TRP A 627 -15.26 12.12 -16.31
N LEU A 628 -15.66 13.38 -16.09
CA LEU A 628 -15.77 13.98 -14.75
C LEU A 628 -17.18 13.85 -14.12
N ASN A 629 -18.12 13.18 -14.79
CA ASN A 629 -19.52 13.03 -14.33
C ASN A 629 -20.24 14.39 -14.11
N GLN A 630 -20.10 15.35 -15.05
CA GLN A 630 -20.66 16.71 -14.99
C GLN A 630 -21.88 16.91 -15.88
#